data_b93c403c41846f5c8c7650b9590e8e64
#
_entry.id   b93c403c41846f5c8c7650b9590e8e64
#
_cell.length_a   1.000
_cell.length_b   1.000
_cell.length_c   1.000
_cell.angle_alpha   90.00
_cell.angle_beta   90.00
_cell.angle_gamma   90.00
#
_symmetry.space_group_name_H-M   'P 1'
#
loop_
_entity.id
_entity.type
_entity.pdbx_description
1 polymer ?
#
loop_
_entity_poly.entity_id
_entity_poly.type
_entity_poly.pdbx_seq_one_letter_code
_entity_poly.pdbx_strand_id
1 'polypeptide(L)'
;MDSSSGEPMLPDARRAWLDAQQAGWGDPARLHRPGRLAAQALDQAREVVAAAVGARPDEVIFTASGPHSNYAAIAGLALGRRRVGSQVVTTAIDHSSVLAAAGAAGSHAVVKVDHEGHADLDEWTAAVGIAGTAAACIQVANHEVGTLQPFSDAAEICQRADVPLVLDATAALGRIDLAGVGGWSALTGWAGAFGGPASVGILVIKKSARWRAPYLTDDYQQGRWPGVPDVPAIYAAAVALDRWQQAGRAIGEHQHELIDQLRVGIVQRVPDVDVVGDPVRRVPHLLTFSALYVDGEALTLELDKGGFAVASGSACSASSEHPSHVLAAMGALTHGNVRLGLTWTTTASEIDRFLNVLPPIVAGIRATVGAS
;
A
#
# COMPACT_ATOMS: atom_id res chain seq x y z
N MET A 1 -12.20 11.91 -3.18
CA MET A 1 -10.76 11.94 -3.52
C MET A 1 -9.92 11.36 -2.36
N ASP A 2 -10.34 10.20 -1.83
CA ASP A 2 -9.59 9.44 -0.81
C ASP A 2 -9.48 7.96 -1.18
N SER A 3 -8.87 7.65 -2.33
CA SER A 3 -8.56 6.25 -2.71
C SER A 3 -7.41 5.68 -1.89
N SER A 4 -6.68 6.49 -1.15
CA SER A 4 -5.59 6.05 -0.27
C SER A 4 -6.09 5.25 0.95
N SER A 5 -7.30 5.53 1.41
CA SER A 5 -8.00 4.76 2.45
C SER A 5 -8.79 3.57 1.89
N GLY A 6 -8.82 3.41 0.59
CA GLY A 6 -9.46 2.34 -0.17
C GLY A 6 -10.11 2.86 -1.45
N GLU A 7 -9.82 2.18 -2.55
CA GLU A 7 -10.46 2.43 -3.84
C GLU A 7 -11.92 1.95 -3.77
N PRO A 8 -12.90 2.72 -4.28
CA PRO A 8 -14.25 2.21 -4.44
C PRO A 8 -14.27 0.90 -5.21
N MET A 9 -15.02 -0.09 -4.71
CA MET A 9 -15.05 -1.41 -5.33
C MET A 9 -15.45 -1.32 -6.80
N LEU A 10 -14.64 -1.92 -7.68
CA LEU A 10 -14.94 -1.96 -9.12
C LEU A 10 -16.27 -2.67 -9.39
N PRO A 11 -17.08 -2.19 -10.35
CA PRO A 11 -18.38 -2.79 -10.66
C PRO A 11 -18.29 -4.28 -11.00
N ASP A 12 -17.26 -4.69 -11.74
CA ASP A 12 -17.04 -6.09 -12.11
C ASP A 12 -16.66 -6.96 -10.90
N ALA A 13 -15.83 -6.44 -10.00
CA ALA A 13 -15.49 -7.11 -8.74
C ALA A 13 -16.71 -7.26 -7.84
N ARG A 14 -17.52 -6.23 -7.72
CA ARG A 14 -18.78 -6.27 -6.96
C ARG A 14 -19.74 -7.31 -7.52
N ARG A 15 -19.89 -7.38 -8.83
CA ARG A 15 -20.74 -8.37 -9.50
C ARG A 15 -20.20 -9.77 -9.22
N ALA A 16 -18.91 -10.01 -9.43
CA ALA A 16 -18.28 -11.29 -9.16
C ALA A 16 -18.47 -11.75 -7.71
N TRP A 17 -18.38 -10.83 -6.75
CA TRP A 17 -18.64 -11.13 -5.34
C TRP A 17 -20.08 -11.58 -5.11
N LEU A 18 -21.05 -10.84 -5.61
CA LEU A 18 -22.48 -11.17 -5.46
C LEU A 18 -22.83 -12.49 -6.13
N ASP A 19 -22.33 -12.74 -7.34
CA ASP A 19 -22.56 -13.97 -8.08
C ASP A 19 -21.95 -15.19 -7.34
N ALA A 20 -20.75 -15.05 -6.80
CA ALA A 20 -20.10 -16.11 -6.01
C ALA A 20 -20.89 -16.42 -4.72
N GLN A 21 -21.42 -15.40 -4.04
CA GLN A 21 -22.31 -15.59 -2.89
C GLN A 21 -23.61 -16.33 -3.25
N GLN A 22 -24.23 -15.96 -4.36
CA GLN A 22 -25.48 -16.57 -4.84
C GLN A 22 -25.30 -18.00 -5.34
N ALA A 23 -24.16 -18.32 -5.94
CA ALA A 23 -23.83 -19.66 -6.39
C ALA A 23 -23.68 -20.67 -5.22
N GLY A 24 -23.68 -20.19 -3.99
CA GLY A 24 -23.54 -21.02 -2.80
C GLY A 24 -22.14 -21.60 -2.70
N TRP A 25 -21.16 -20.77 -2.38
CA TRP A 25 -19.80 -21.23 -2.14
C TRP A 25 -19.75 -22.25 -1.01
N GLY A 26 -18.81 -23.18 -1.11
CA GLY A 26 -18.57 -24.19 -0.09
C GLY A 26 -17.14 -24.09 0.45
N ASP A 27 -16.86 -24.85 1.50
CA ASP A 27 -15.50 -25.04 1.98
C ASP A 27 -14.62 -25.68 0.87
N PRO A 28 -13.56 -25.02 0.39
CA PRO A 28 -12.71 -25.50 -0.70
C PRO A 28 -11.97 -26.81 -0.39
N ALA A 29 -11.91 -27.23 0.88
CA ALA A 29 -11.34 -28.52 1.29
C ALA A 29 -12.32 -29.69 1.10
N ARG A 30 -13.59 -29.46 0.70
CA ARG A 30 -14.61 -30.49 0.57
C ARG A 30 -14.71 -31.04 -0.85
N LEU A 31 -14.96 -32.35 -0.94
CA LEU A 31 -15.04 -33.06 -2.23
C LEU A 31 -16.39 -32.94 -2.94
N HIS A 32 -17.43 -32.42 -2.28
CA HIS A 32 -18.72 -32.20 -2.92
C HIS A 32 -18.69 -31.03 -3.93
N ARG A 33 -19.70 -30.95 -4.79
CA ARG A 33 -19.73 -29.95 -5.88
C ARG A 33 -19.48 -28.50 -5.44
N PRO A 34 -20.15 -27.95 -4.41
CA PRO A 34 -19.86 -26.58 -3.95
C PRO A 34 -18.41 -26.39 -3.50
N GLY A 35 -17.82 -27.38 -2.80
CA GLY A 35 -16.42 -27.32 -2.37
C GLY A 35 -15.45 -27.28 -3.55
N ARG A 36 -15.68 -28.13 -4.58
CA ARG A 36 -14.85 -28.11 -5.79
C ARG A 36 -14.94 -26.80 -6.57
N LEU A 37 -16.13 -26.19 -6.64
CA LEU A 37 -16.28 -24.85 -7.25
C LEU A 37 -15.54 -23.78 -6.47
N ALA A 38 -15.60 -23.81 -5.15
CA ALA A 38 -14.86 -22.91 -4.29
C ALA A 38 -13.34 -23.08 -4.44
N ALA A 39 -12.85 -24.34 -4.51
CA ALA A 39 -11.44 -24.63 -4.76
C ALA A 39 -10.98 -24.08 -6.12
N GLN A 40 -11.77 -24.29 -7.17
CA GLN A 40 -11.48 -23.77 -8.52
C GLN A 40 -11.42 -22.24 -8.54
N ALA A 41 -12.37 -21.55 -7.91
CA ALA A 41 -12.36 -20.09 -7.82
C ALA A 41 -11.14 -19.55 -7.05
N LEU A 42 -10.75 -20.24 -5.97
CA LEU A 42 -9.55 -19.91 -5.19
C LEU A 42 -8.26 -20.11 -6.01
N ASP A 43 -8.17 -21.18 -6.79
CA ASP A 43 -7.01 -21.44 -7.65
C ASP A 43 -6.91 -20.43 -8.79
N GLN A 44 -8.03 -20.06 -9.43
CA GLN A 44 -8.07 -18.98 -10.42
C GLN A 44 -7.61 -17.63 -9.82
N ALA A 45 -8.04 -17.33 -8.59
CA ALA A 45 -7.59 -16.12 -7.90
C ALA A 45 -6.07 -16.13 -7.64
N ARG A 46 -5.51 -17.29 -7.28
CA ARG A 46 -4.05 -17.45 -7.13
C ARG A 46 -3.30 -17.24 -8.46
N GLU A 47 -3.83 -17.77 -9.56
CA GLU A 47 -3.24 -17.60 -10.89
C GLU A 47 -3.16 -16.13 -11.30
N VAL A 48 -4.24 -15.36 -11.08
CA VAL A 48 -4.27 -13.92 -11.40
C VAL A 48 -3.25 -13.15 -10.57
N VAL A 49 -3.20 -13.36 -9.26
CA VAL A 49 -2.22 -12.69 -8.40
C VAL A 49 -0.80 -13.10 -8.77
N ALA A 50 -0.56 -14.38 -9.00
CA ALA A 50 0.75 -14.90 -9.37
C ALA A 50 1.26 -14.28 -10.67
N ALA A 51 0.40 -14.17 -11.68
CA ALA A 51 0.73 -13.51 -12.95
C ALA A 51 1.09 -12.03 -12.75
N ALA A 52 0.33 -11.31 -11.91
CA ALA A 52 0.55 -9.89 -11.64
C ALA A 52 1.92 -9.56 -11.00
N VAL A 53 2.51 -10.52 -10.29
CA VAL A 53 3.76 -10.28 -9.53
C VAL A 53 4.91 -11.23 -9.93
N GLY A 54 4.79 -11.96 -11.03
CA GLY A 54 5.83 -12.91 -11.48
C GLY A 54 6.11 -14.02 -10.47
N ALA A 55 5.06 -14.56 -9.84
CA ALA A 55 5.13 -15.64 -8.86
C ALA A 55 4.47 -16.93 -9.39
N ARG A 56 4.47 -17.97 -8.57
CA ARG A 56 3.74 -19.21 -8.83
C ARG A 56 2.42 -19.18 -8.07
N PRO A 57 1.32 -19.79 -8.60
CA PRO A 57 0.04 -19.84 -7.88
C PRO A 57 0.14 -20.48 -6.48
N ASP A 58 1.02 -21.46 -6.30
CA ASP A 58 1.25 -22.14 -5.02
C ASP A 58 2.14 -21.35 -4.04
N GLU A 59 2.59 -20.13 -4.42
CA GLU A 59 3.26 -19.16 -3.55
C GLU A 59 2.29 -18.12 -2.99
N VAL A 60 1.05 -18.05 -3.54
CA VAL A 60 0.03 -17.03 -3.18
C VAL A 60 -0.84 -17.52 -2.02
N ILE A 61 -0.99 -16.65 -1.03
CA ILE A 61 -1.83 -16.84 0.17
C ILE A 61 -2.71 -15.58 0.31
N PHE A 62 -3.96 -15.77 0.72
CA PHE A 62 -4.87 -14.68 1.04
C PHE A 62 -5.01 -14.54 2.55
N THR A 63 -4.92 -13.31 3.04
CA THR A 63 -5.06 -12.95 4.44
C THR A 63 -6.27 -12.02 4.64
N ALA A 64 -6.54 -11.61 5.87
CA ALA A 64 -7.69 -10.74 6.16
C ALA A 64 -7.44 -9.23 5.89
N SER A 65 -6.19 -8.81 5.65
CA SER A 65 -5.86 -7.40 5.36
C SER A 65 -4.39 -7.22 4.96
N GLY A 66 -4.03 -6.05 4.41
CA GLY A 66 -2.63 -5.68 4.16
C GLY A 66 -1.74 -5.75 5.42
N PRO A 67 -2.14 -5.16 6.55
CA PRO A 67 -1.41 -5.29 7.82
C PRO A 67 -1.15 -6.73 8.25
N HIS A 68 -2.11 -7.65 8.08
CA HIS A 68 -1.90 -9.07 8.36
C HIS A 68 -0.88 -9.69 7.40
N SER A 69 -0.90 -9.32 6.13
CA SER A 69 0.09 -9.77 5.14
C SER A 69 1.50 -9.28 5.52
N ASN A 70 1.65 -8.01 5.90
CA ASN A 70 2.92 -7.42 6.31
C ASN A 70 3.48 -8.13 7.55
N TYR A 71 2.65 -8.31 8.58
CA TYR A 71 3.05 -9.06 9.78
C TYR A 71 3.50 -10.49 9.44
N ALA A 72 2.70 -11.21 8.67
CA ALA A 72 3.00 -12.60 8.29
C ALA A 72 4.29 -12.72 7.46
N ALA A 73 4.53 -11.77 6.53
CA ALA A 73 5.74 -11.75 5.73
C ALA A 73 6.98 -11.50 6.60
N ILE A 74 7.00 -10.39 7.34
CA ILE A 74 8.17 -9.93 8.11
C ILE A 74 8.48 -10.88 9.26
N ALA A 75 7.51 -11.13 10.14
CA ALA A 75 7.71 -12.00 11.29
C ALA A 75 7.98 -13.45 10.87
N GLY A 76 7.37 -13.89 9.77
CA GLY A 76 7.59 -15.25 9.25
C GLY A 76 8.99 -15.45 8.67
N LEU A 77 9.55 -14.48 7.94
CA LEU A 77 10.93 -14.52 7.45
C LEU A 77 11.93 -14.43 8.61
N ALA A 78 11.73 -13.51 9.55
CA ALA A 78 12.57 -13.38 10.74
C ALA A 78 12.59 -14.68 11.56
N LEU A 79 11.43 -15.30 11.79
CA LEU A 79 11.32 -16.58 12.48
C LEU A 79 11.99 -17.72 11.72
N GLY A 80 11.88 -17.74 10.39
CA GLY A 80 12.56 -18.71 9.52
C GLY A 80 14.09 -18.61 9.58
N ARG A 81 14.60 -17.41 9.88
CA ARG A 81 16.04 -17.10 9.96
C ARG A 81 16.55 -16.82 11.39
N ARG A 82 15.80 -17.14 12.42
CA ARG A 82 16.14 -16.91 13.83
C ARG A 82 17.53 -17.40 14.28
N ARG A 83 18.13 -18.34 13.53
CA ARG A 83 19.51 -18.81 13.80
C ARG A 83 20.57 -17.86 13.22
N VAL A 84 20.21 -16.99 12.28
CA VAL A 84 21.08 -15.97 11.71
C VAL A 84 21.09 -14.75 12.63
N GLY A 85 19.90 -14.34 13.08
CA GLY A 85 19.71 -13.22 13.98
C GLY A 85 18.25 -12.83 14.10
N SER A 86 18.00 -11.60 14.57
CA SER A 86 16.66 -11.05 14.76
C SER A 86 16.50 -9.62 14.22
N GLN A 87 17.54 -9.04 13.60
CA GLN A 87 17.44 -7.69 13.08
C GLN A 87 16.55 -7.67 11.82
N VAL A 88 15.63 -6.72 11.78
CA VAL A 88 14.83 -6.39 10.59
C VAL A 88 15.18 -4.98 10.14
N VAL A 89 15.46 -4.80 8.86
CA VAL A 89 15.74 -3.49 8.24
C VAL A 89 14.48 -2.99 7.55
N THR A 90 14.11 -1.72 7.78
CA THR A 90 13.01 -1.02 7.09
C THR A 90 13.42 0.40 6.75
N THR A 91 12.57 1.14 6.06
CA THR A 91 12.73 2.59 5.89
C THR A 91 11.93 3.37 6.93
N ALA A 92 12.31 4.64 7.17
CA ALA A 92 11.63 5.52 8.11
C ALA A 92 10.18 5.88 7.69
N ILE A 93 9.82 5.64 6.43
CA ILE A 93 8.53 5.96 5.85
C ILE A 93 7.68 4.74 5.52
N ASP A 94 8.10 3.54 5.94
CA ASP A 94 7.28 2.35 5.77
C ASP A 94 5.97 2.46 6.56
N HIS A 95 4.93 1.75 6.10
CA HIS A 95 3.63 1.74 6.76
C HIS A 95 3.75 1.31 8.24
N SER A 96 2.94 1.88 9.12
CA SER A 96 2.96 1.60 10.56
C SER A 96 2.89 0.10 10.90
N SER A 97 2.17 -0.70 10.11
CA SER A 97 2.13 -2.16 10.28
C SER A 97 3.46 -2.85 9.99
N VAL A 98 4.27 -2.31 9.06
CA VAL A 98 5.62 -2.80 8.75
C VAL A 98 6.56 -2.48 9.92
N LEU A 99 6.56 -1.22 10.38
CA LEU A 99 7.38 -0.78 11.51
C LEU A 99 7.04 -1.56 12.78
N ALA A 100 5.75 -1.77 13.07
CA ALA A 100 5.30 -2.56 14.21
C ALA A 100 5.70 -4.04 14.10
N ALA A 101 5.57 -4.65 12.90
CA ALA A 101 5.96 -6.03 12.67
C ALA A 101 7.49 -6.22 12.80
N ALA A 102 8.28 -5.28 12.30
CA ALA A 102 9.73 -5.30 12.43
C ALA A 102 10.18 -5.19 13.91
N GLY A 103 9.61 -4.23 14.66
CA GLY A 103 9.88 -4.08 16.09
C GLY A 103 9.47 -5.29 16.93
N ALA A 104 8.36 -5.95 16.58
CA ALA A 104 7.91 -7.16 17.25
C ALA A 104 8.77 -8.40 16.91
N ALA A 105 9.38 -8.44 15.73
CA ALA A 105 10.22 -9.56 15.30
C ALA A 105 11.60 -9.60 15.98
N GLY A 106 12.12 -8.44 16.43
CA GLY A 106 13.41 -8.35 17.10
C GLY A 106 14.04 -6.96 17.08
N SER A 107 15.37 -6.87 16.93
CA SER A 107 16.02 -5.58 16.74
C SER A 107 15.62 -4.97 15.39
N HIS A 108 15.45 -3.65 15.38
CA HIS A 108 14.90 -2.93 14.22
C HIS A 108 15.87 -1.84 13.80
N ALA A 109 16.35 -1.90 12.57
CA ALA A 109 17.17 -0.87 11.94
C ALA A 109 16.31 -0.10 10.94
N VAL A 110 16.30 1.23 11.08
CA VAL A 110 15.45 2.13 10.27
C VAL A 110 16.38 2.99 9.40
N VAL A 111 16.23 2.86 8.09
CA VAL A 111 16.97 3.61 7.08
C VAL A 111 16.27 4.93 6.80
N LYS A 112 17.04 6.01 6.73
CA LYS A 112 16.55 7.35 6.44
C LYS A 112 16.09 7.48 4.99
N VAL A 113 15.39 8.57 4.73
CA VAL A 113 14.94 8.96 3.40
C VAL A 113 15.36 10.39 3.11
N ASP A 114 15.39 10.75 1.82
CA ASP A 114 15.55 12.12 1.38
C ASP A 114 14.25 12.93 1.45
N HIS A 115 14.30 14.20 1.02
CA HIS A 115 13.15 15.10 1.03
C HIS A 115 12.04 14.70 0.05
N GLU A 116 12.36 13.96 -1.01
CA GLU A 116 11.38 13.40 -1.94
C GLU A 116 10.80 12.05 -1.47
N GLY A 117 11.34 11.50 -0.38
CA GLY A 117 10.90 10.25 0.24
C GLY A 117 11.54 9.00 -0.36
N HIS A 118 12.75 9.09 -0.92
CA HIS A 118 13.49 7.92 -1.37
C HIS A 118 14.40 7.39 -0.25
N ALA A 119 14.47 6.08 -0.12
CA ALA A 119 15.38 5.42 0.82
C ALA A 119 16.83 5.68 0.45
N ASP A 120 17.67 5.98 1.45
CA ASP A 120 19.13 6.08 1.32
C ASP A 120 19.73 4.69 1.09
N LEU A 121 20.19 4.43 -0.13
CA LEU A 121 20.75 3.12 -0.52
C LEU A 121 22.11 2.82 0.12
N ASP A 122 22.89 3.83 0.51
CA ASP A 122 24.15 3.62 1.20
C ASP A 122 23.87 3.18 2.65
N GLU A 123 22.94 3.86 3.34
CA GLU A 123 22.48 3.47 4.67
C GLU A 123 21.77 2.10 4.63
N TRP A 124 20.96 1.83 3.57
CA TRP A 124 20.35 0.51 3.35
C TRP A 124 21.40 -0.59 3.23
N THR A 125 22.45 -0.36 2.41
CA THR A 125 23.55 -1.32 2.21
C THR A 125 24.26 -1.59 3.54
N ALA A 126 24.55 -0.56 4.30
CA ALA A 126 25.20 -0.69 5.60
C ALA A 126 24.34 -1.48 6.59
N ALA A 127 23.03 -1.17 6.68
CA ALA A 127 22.09 -1.83 7.60
C ALA A 127 21.87 -3.31 7.25
N VAL A 128 21.68 -3.61 5.96
CA VAL A 128 21.52 -4.99 5.46
C VAL A 128 22.79 -5.82 5.67
N GLY A 129 23.96 -5.21 5.55
CA GLY A 129 25.28 -5.86 5.75
C GLY A 129 25.61 -6.21 7.20
N ILE A 130 24.84 -5.75 8.18
CA ILE A 130 25.08 -6.07 9.60
C ILE A 130 24.85 -7.56 9.86
N ALA A 131 25.83 -8.20 10.49
CA ALA A 131 25.70 -9.60 10.91
C ALA A 131 24.50 -9.78 11.86
N GLY A 132 23.64 -10.75 11.57
CA GLY A 132 22.41 -10.97 12.34
C GLY A 132 21.16 -10.33 11.72
N THR A 133 21.25 -9.73 10.55
CA THR A 133 20.10 -9.28 9.78
C THR A 133 19.31 -10.47 9.27
N ALA A 134 18.09 -10.64 9.81
CA ALA A 134 17.21 -11.77 9.51
C ALA A 134 16.31 -11.51 8.32
N ALA A 135 15.87 -10.26 8.13
CA ALA A 135 15.00 -9.85 7.02
C ALA A 135 15.14 -8.35 6.76
N ALA A 136 14.72 -7.92 5.58
CA ALA A 136 14.52 -6.52 5.22
C ALA A 136 13.13 -6.34 4.61
N CYS A 137 12.55 -5.14 4.74
CA CYS A 137 11.29 -4.77 4.11
C CYS A 137 11.42 -3.37 3.50
N ILE A 138 10.94 -3.21 2.28
CA ILE A 138 10.80 -1.91 1.62
C ILE A 138 9.46 -1.86 0.90
N GLN A 139 8.78 -0.74 0.98
CA GLN A 139 7.58 -0.49 0.19
C GLN A 139 7.95 -0.26 -1.29
N VAL A 140 7.09 -0.64 -2.22
CA VAL A 140 7.25 -0.31 -3.65
C VAL A 140 6.95 1.17 -3.88
N ALA A 141 5.90 1.68 -3.24
CA ALA A 141 5.50 3.08 -3.29
C ALA A 141 5.02 3.53 -1.92
N ASN A 142 5.30 4.78 -1.57
CA ASN A 142 4.81 5.34 -0.31
C ASN A 142 3.30 5.58 -0.36
N HIS A 143 2.61 5.16 0.69
CA HIS A 143 1.15 5.23 0.82
C HIS A 143 0.59 6.62 1.14
N GLU A 144 1.45 7.58 1.51
CA GLU A 144 1.06 8.97 1.76
C GLU A 144 1.45 9.88 0.59
N VAL A 145 2.72 9.91 0.21
CA VAL A 145 3.25 10.86 -0.78
C VAL A 145 3.35 10.28 -2.20
N GLY A 146 3.16 8.98 -2.34
CA GLY A 146 3.15 8.32 -3.65
C GLY A 146 4.53 8.02 -4.24
N THR A 147 5.62 8.48 -3.66
CA THR A 147 7.00 8.29 -4.17
C THR A 147 7.32 6.80 -4.35
N LEU A 148 7.81 6.43 -5.54
CA LEU A 148 8.33 5.09 -5.84
C LEU A 148 9.69 4.91 -5.18
N GLN A 149 9.86 3.83 -4.43
CA GLN A 149 11.13 3.52 -3.79
C GLN A 149 12.13 2.90 -4.78
N PRO A 150 13.43 2.94 -4.50
CA PRO A 150 14.46 2.25 -5.28
C PRO A 150 14.47 0.75 -4.93
N PHE A 151 13.30 0.10 -5.00
CA PHE A 151 13.08 -1.27 -4.53
C PHE A 151 13.85 -2.32 -5.33
N SER A 152 14.14 -2.07 -6.61
CA SER A 152 14.95 -2.98 -7.42
C SER A 152 16.41 -2.99 -6.96
N ASP A 153 17.00 -1.82 -6.71
CA ASP A 153 18.37 -1.69 -6.20
C ASP A 153 18.46 -2.28 -4.77
N ALA A 154 17.46 -1.99 -3.93
CA ALA A 154 17.37 -2.57 -2.59
C ALA A 154 17.28 -4.11 -2.62
N ALA A 155 16.57 -4.68 -3.60
CA ALA A 155 16.47 -6.12 -3.79
C ALA A 155 17.81 -6.74 -4.19
N GLU A 156 18.56 -6.10 -5.11
CA GLU A 156 19.91 -6.54 -5.48
C GLU A 156 20.89 -6.50 -4.30
N ILE A 157 20.83 -5.45 -3.47
CA ILE A 157 21.65 -5.32 -2.26
C ILE A 157 21.32 -6.47 -1.30
N CYS A 158 20.05 -6.71 -1.03
CA CYS A 158 19.61 -7.81 -0.17
C CYS A 158 20.04 -9.18 -0.70
N GLN A 159 19.94 -9.40 -2.01
CA GLN A 159 20.36 -10.64 -2.65
C GLN A 159 21.88 -10.88 -2.49
N ARG A 160 22.69 -9.85 -2.68
CA ARG A 160 24.15 -9.95 -2.47
C ARG A 160 24.53 -10.25 -1.02
N ALA A 161 23.75 -9.76 -0.06
CA ALA A 161 23.96 -9.98 1.38
C ALA A 161 23.29 -11.28 1.90
N ASP A 162 22.63 -12.07 1.06
CA ASP A 162 21.79 -13.23 1.46
C ASP A 162 20.73 -12.85 2.52
N VAL A 163 20.15 -11.65 2.44
CA VAL A 163 19.06 -11.19 3.31
C VAL A 163 17.73 -11.28 2.57
N PRO A 164 16.72 -12.01 3.08
CA PRO A 164 15.41 -12.07 2.43
C PRO A 164 14.72 -10.72 2.50
N LEU A 165 14.16 -10.29 1.36
CA LEU A 165 13.45 -9.03 1.22
C LEU A 165 11.94 -9.25 1.15
N VAL A 166 11.19 -8.45 1.89
CA VAL A 166 9.75 -8.23 1.73
C VAL A 166 9.54 -6.99 0.88
N LEU A 167 8.76 -7.10 -0.20
CA LEU A 167 8.23 -5.95 -0.93
C LEU A 167 6.81 -5.64 -0.46
N ASP A 168 6.60 -4.51 0.20
CA ASP A 168 5.24 -4.02 0.46
C ASP A 168 4.71 -3.31 -0.79
N ALA A 169 3.89 -4.01 -1.55
CA ALA A 169 3.25 -3.51 -2.76
C ALA A 169 1.83 -2.99 -2.52
N THR A 170 1.42 -2.75 -1.27
CA THR A 170 0.04 -2.37 -0.91
C THR A 170 -0.43 -1.13 -1.68
N ALA A 171 0.40 -0.11 -1.83
CA ALA A 171 0.06 1.11 -2.57
C ALA A 171 0.32 1.02 -4.08
N ALA A 172 0.96 -0.07 -4.56
CA ALA A 172 1.46 -0.18 -5.94
C ALA A 172 0.79 -1.29 -6.75
N LEU A 173 0.33 -2.35 -6.09
CA LEU A 173 -0.23 -3.53 -6.76
C LEU A 173 -1.44 -3.15 -7.63
N GLY A 174 -1.43 -3.61 -8.89
CA GLY A 174 -2.38 -3.24 -9.92
C GLY A 174 -2.06 -1.92 -10.64
N ARG A 175 -1.20 -1.06 -10.09
CA ARG A 175 -0.87 0.27 -10.63
C ARG A 175 0.54 0.33 -11.22
N ILE A 176 1.45 -0.46 -10.69
CA ILE A 176 2.84 -0.60 -11.14
C ILE A 176 3.04 -2.04 -11.61
N ASP A 177 3.72 -2.21 -12.73
CA ASP A 177 4.08 -3.55 -13.22
C ASP A 177 5.16 -4.17 -12.34
N LEU A 178 4.82 -5.26 -11.68
CA LEU A 178 5.71 -6.00 -10.79
C LEU A 178 6.10 -7.38 -11.35
N ALA A 179 5.56 -7.79 -12.50
CA ALA A 179 5.77 -9.13 -13.03
C ALA A 179 7.24 -9.46 -13.33
N GLY A 180 8.03 -8.44 -13.72
CA GLY A 180 9.47 -8.58 -14.02
C GLY A 180 10.40 -8.33 -12.83
N VAL A 181 9.87 -7.98 -11.65
CA VAL A 181 10.68 -7.64 -10.48
C VAL A 181 11.17 -8.89 -9.76
N GLY A 182 12.49 -9.05 -9.68
CA GLY A 182 13.14 -10.17 -8.99
C GLY A 182 13.75 -9.79 -7.65
N GLY A 183 14.47 -10.75 -7.02
CA GLY A 183 15.28 -10.50 -5.82
C GLY A 183 14.51 -10.44 -4.49
N TRP A 184 13.20 -10.56 -4.50
CA TRP A 184 12.39 -10.57 -3.28
C TRP A 184 12.04 -12.00 -2.81
N SER A 185 11.82 -12.16 -1.51
CA SER A 185 11.45 -13.41 -0.85
C SER A 185 9.96 -13.50 -0.49
N ALA A 186 9.35 -12.37 -0.15
CA ALA A 186 7.93 -12.23 0.05
C ALA A 186 7.43 -10.90 -0.53
N LEU A 187 6.14 -10.87 -0.91
CA LEU A 187 5.47 -9.67 -1.38
C LEU A 187 4.10 -9.58 -0.70
N THR A 188 3.70 -8.37 -0.33
CA THR A 188 2.42 -8.11 0.32
C THR A 188 1.58 -7.14 -0.50
N GLY A 189 0.26 -7.24 -0.36
CA GLY A 189 -0.70 -6.37 -1.02
C GLY A 189 -2.03 -6.35 -0.30
N TRP A 190 -2.92 -5.46 -0.74
CA TRP A 190 -4.26 -5.31 -0.21
C TRP A 190 -5.28 -5.01 -1.32
N ALA A 191 -6.33 -5.82 -1.40
CA ALA A 191 -7.31 -5.69 -2.47
C ALA A 191 -8.08 -4.36 -2.45
N GLY A 192 -8.27 -3.76 -1.27
CA GLY A 192 -8.88 -2.44 -1.13
C GLY A 192 -8.13 -1.32 -1.85
N ALA A 193 -6.83 -1.46 -2.10
CA ALA A 193 -6.04 -0.46 -2.80
C ALA A 193 -6.30 -0.41 -4.32
N PHE A 194 -6.91 -1.46 -4.89
CA PHE A 194 -7.21 -1.55 -6.31
C PHE A 194 -8.69 -1.90 -6.61
N GLY A 195 -9.59 -1.55 -5.70
CA GLY A 195 -11.05 -1.70 -5.91
C GLY A 195 -11.56 -3.13 -5.77
N GLY A 196 -10.85 -3.97 -5.03
CA GLY A 196 -11.35 -5.24 -4.53
C GLY A 196 -11.92 -5.11 -3.10
N PRO A 197 -12.40 -6.21 -2.51
CA PRO A 197 -12.90 -6.21 -1.13
C PRO A 197 -11.80 -5.88 -0.12
N ALA A 198 -12.09 -4.95 0.80
CA ALA A 198 -11.13 -4.50 1.83
C ALA A 198 -10.72 -5.61 2.82
N SER A 199 -11.51 -6.67 2.93
CA SER A 199 -11.26 -7.85 3.78
C SER A 199 -10.24 -8.82 3.18
N VAL A 200 -9.59 -8.51 2.04
CA VAL A 200 -8.64 -9.41 1.38
C VAL A 200 -7.25 -8.78 1.35
N GLY A 201 -6.34 -9.35 2.12
CA GLY A 201 -4.91 -9.13 2.00
C GLY A 201 -4.28 -10.18 1.08
N ILE A 202 -3.16 -9.83 0.47
CA ILE A 202 -2.38 -10.69 -0.43
C ILE A 202 -1.00 -10.89 0.20
N LEU A 203 -0.57 -12.13 0.29
CA LEU A 203 0.75 -12.53 0.75
C LEU A 203 1.33 -13.53 -0.26
N VAL A 204 2.46 -13.20 -0.82
CA VAL A 204 3.20 -14.12 -1.71
C VAL A 204 4.52 -14.47 -1.06
N ILE A 205 4.82 -15.76 -0.94
CA ILE A 205 6.05 -16.25 -0.33
C ILE A 205 6.73 -17.17 -1.34
N LYS A 206 7.92 -16.78 -1.80
CA LYS A 206 8.70 -17.62 -2.73
C LYS A 206 9.04 -18.96 -2.08
N LYS A 207 8.95 -20.05 -2.84
CA LYS A 207 9.30 -21.40 -2.34
C LYS A 207 10.74 -21.50 -1.82
N SER A 208 11.64 -20.69 -2.33
CA SER A 208 13.02 -20.61 -1.89
C SER A 208 13.18 -19.91 -0.54
N ALA A 209 12.19 -19.14 -0.09
CA ALA A 209 12.27 -18.36 1.14
C ALA A 209 12.16 -19.28 2.38
N ARG A 210 13.05 -19.08 3.34
CA ARG A 210 12.96 -19.73 4.66
C ARG A 210 11.96 -18.97 5.52
N TRP A 211 10.69 -19.24 5.27
CA TRP A 211 9.58 -18.65 6.00
C TRP A 211 8.94 -19.67 6.95
N ARG A 212 8.50 -19.23 8.11
CA ARG A 212 7.74 -20.03 9.08
C ARG A 212 6.58 -19.18 9.62
N ALA A 213 5.37 -19.77 9.68
CA ALA A 213 4.20 -19.08 10.22
C ALA A 213 4.46 -18.57 11.65
N PRO A 214 4.28 -17.26 11.91
CA PRO A 214 4.46 -16.66 13.23
C PRO A 214 3.22 -16.78 14.12
N TYR A 215 2.25 -17.61 13.74
CA TYR A 215 0.97 -17.87 14.40
C TYR A 215 0.62 -19.36 14.26
N LEU A 216 -0.43 -19.79 14.96
CA LEU A 216 -0.99 -21.14 14.80
C LEU A 216 -1.64 -21.25 13.42
N THR A 217 -1.42 -22.38 12.74
CA THR A 217 -1.98 -22.69 11.43
C THR A 217 -2.82 -23.97 11.49
N ASP A 218 -3.65 -24.16 10.49
CA ASP A 218 -4.38 -25.38 10.18
C ASP A 218 -4.01 -25.86 8.76
N ASP A 219 -4.81 -26.76 8.19
CA ASP A 219 -4.54 -27.34 6.88
C ASP A 219 -4.93 -26.41 5.70
N TYR A 220 -5.61 -25.27 5.99
CA TYR A 220 -6.00 -24.33 4.95
C TYR A 220 -4.79 -23.57 4.39
N GLN A 221 -4.92 -23.18 3.13
CA GLN A 221 -3.89 -22.44 2.40
C GLN A 221 -2.48 -23.00 2.58
N GLN A 222 -2.37 -24.35 2.54
CA GLN A 222 -1.11 -25.08 2.65
C GLN A 222 -0.40 -24.90 4.00
N GLY A 223 -1.17 -24.71 5.08
CA GLY A 223 -0.63 -24.49 6.43
C GLY A 223 0.02 -23.14 6.62
N ARG A 224 -0.30 -22.15 5.76
CA ARG A 224 0.36 -20.83 5.80
C ARG A 224 -0.53 -19.73 6.37
N TRP A 225 -1.85 -19.87 6.27
CA TRP A 225 -2.81 -18.94 6.87
C TRP A 225 -4.00 -19.72 7.39
N PRO A 226 -4.43 -19.51 8.66
CA PRO A 226 -5.48 -20.32 9.28
C PRO A 226 -6.89 -19.91 8.83
N GLY A 227 -7.80 -20.85 8.94
CA GLY A 227 -9.23 -20.66 8.73
C GLY A 227 -9.67 -20.85 7.28
N VAL A 228 -10.97 -21.05 7.13
CA VAL A 228 -11.62 -21.19 5.83
C VAL A 228 -11.53 -19.86 5.08
N PRO A 229 -10.94 -19.83 3.88
CA PRO A 229 -10.81 -18.59 3.12
C PRO A 229 -12.19 -18.07 2.65
N ASP A 230 -12.39 -16.75 2.68
CA ASP A 230 -13.56 -16.09 2.08
C ASP A 230 -13.43 -16.11 0.54
N VAL A 231 -13.78 -17.25 -0.06
CA VAL A 231 -13.61 -17.47 -1.50
C VAL A 231 -14.33 -16.43 -2.34
N PRO A 232 -15.57 -16.00 -2.04
CA PRO A 232 -16.25 -14.94 -2.79
C PRO A 232 -15.47 -13.62 -2.79
N ALA A 233 -14.97 -13.18 -1.64
CA ALA A 233 -14.18 -11.95 -1.55
C ALA A 233 -12.83 -12.09 -2.27
N ILE A 234 -12.16 -13.23 -2.13
CA ILE A 234 -10.89 -13.52 -2.80
C ILE A 234 -11.06 -13.53 -4.32
N TYR A 235 -12.12 -14.16 -4.82
CA TYR A 235 -12.42 -14.19 -6.26
C TYR A 235 -12.70 -12.78 -6.81
N ALA A 236 -13.48 -11.97 -6.09
CA ALA A 236 -13.73 -10.58 -6.44
C ALA A 236 -12.44 -9.73 -6.43
N ALA A 237 -11.52 -9.98 -5.49
CA ALA A 237 -10.22 -9.33 -5.48
C ALA A 237 -9.39 -9.66 -6.72
N ALA A 238 -9.42 -10.93 -7.15
CA ALA A 238 -8.75 -11.35 -8.39
C ALA A 238 -9.36 -10.69 -9.63
N VAL A 239 -10.70 -10.59 -9.72
CA VAL A 239 -11.37 -9.86 -10.81
C VAL A 239 -10.98 -8.39 -10.83
N ALA A 240 -10.88 -7.74 -9.67
CA ALA A 240 -10.41 -6.36 -9.59
C ALA A 240 -8.97 -6.22 -10.11
N LEU A 241 -8.06 -7.10 -9.68
CA LEU A 241 -6.67 -7.06 -10.11
C LEU A 241 -6.51 -7.33 -11.60
N ASP A 242 -7.23 -8.32 -12.15
CA ASP A 242 -7.24 -8.61 -13.59
C ASP A 242 -7.72 -7.40 -14.40
N ARG A 243 -8.72 -6.67 -13.90
CA ARG A 243 -9.19 -5.43 -14.54
C ARG A 243 -8.11 -4.36 -14.59
N TRP A 244 -7.33 -4.20 -13.51
CA TRP A 244 -6.19 -3.28 -13.50
C TRP A 244 -5.07 -3.73 -14.44
N GLN A 245 -4.82 -5.02 -14.57
CA GLN A 245 -3.84 -5.54 -15.56
C GLN A 245 -4.25 -5.19 -17.00
N GLN A 246 -5.56 -5.23 -17.31
CA GLN A 246 -6.09 -4.94 -18.64
C GLN A 246 -6.18 -3.44 -18.95
N ALA A 247 -6.60 -2.61 -18.01
CA ALA A 247 -6.93 -1.20 -18.23
C ALA A 247 -6.08 -0.22 -17.41
N GLY A 248 -5.30 -0.71 -16.45
CA GLY A 248 -4.60 0.11 -15.46
C GLY A 248 -3.61 1.09 -16.06
N ARG A 249 -3.00 0.76 -17.20
CA ARG A 249 -2.10 1.69 -17.89
C ARG A 249 -2.83 2.96 -18.35
N ALA A 250 -3.96 2.83 -19.03
CA ALA A 250 -4.73 3.99 -19.50
C ALA A 250 -5.32 4.79 -18.34
N ILE A 251 -5.81 4.11 -17.29
CA ILE A 251 -6.30 4.74 -16.07
C ILE A 251 -5.15 5.49 -15.38
N GLY A 252 -3.99 4.88 -15.26
CA GLY A 252 -2.80 5.48 -14.64
C GLY A 252 -2.29 6.69 -15.42
N GLU A 253 -2.21 6.64 -16.73
CA GLU A 253 -1.83 7.77 -17.60
C GLU A 253 -2.78 8.96 -17.35
N HIS A 254 -4.10 8.73 -17.36
CA HIS A 254 -5.08 9.76 -17.06
C HIS A 254 -4.96 10.32 -15.63
N GLN A 255 -4.82 9.45 -14.62
CA GLN A 255 -4.62 9.89 -13.23
C GLN A 255 -3.33 10.71 -13.08
N HIS A 256 -2.28 10.34 -13.81
CA HIS A 256 -1.01 11.07 -13.78
C HIS A 256 -1.17 12.51 -14.27
N GLU A 257 -1.89 12.71 -15.39
CA GLU A 257 -2.22 14.05 -15.92
C GLU A 257 -3.04 14.87 -14.91
N LEU A 258 -4.03 14.25 -14.26
CA LEU A 258 -4.85 14.93 -13.24
C LEU A 258 -4.04 15.31 -11.99
N ILE A 259 -3.13 14.47 -11.55
CA ILE A 259 -2.23 14.79 -10.43
C ILE A 259 -1.26 15.90 -10.82
N ASP A 260 -0.72 15.92 -12.03
CA ASP A 260 0.13 17.01 -12.51
C ASP A 260 -0.63 18.35 -12.52
N GLN A 261 -1.88 18.35 -12.99
CA GLN A 261 -2.75 19.51 -12.92
C GLN A 261 -2.97 19.98 -11.47
N LEU A 262 -3.19 19.05 -10.52
CA LEU A 262 -3.31 19.38 -9.09
C LEU A 262 -2.02 19.97 -8.53
N ARG A 263 -0.86 19.34 -8.77
CA ARG A 263 0.44 19.83 -8.28
C ARG A 263 0.71 21.27 -8.70
N VAL A 264 0.54 21.56 -9.98
CA VAL A 264 0.73 22.90 -10.53
C VAL A 264 -0.35 23.87 -10.01
N GLY A 265 -1.61 23.45 -10.05
CA GLY A 265 -2.74 24.30 -9.67
C GLY A 265 -2.76 24.68 -8.19
N ILE A 266 -2.35 23.80 -7.29
CA ILE A 266 -2.25 24.08 -5.84
C ILE A 266 -1.16 25.13 -5.58
N VAL A 267 0.06 24.93 -6.12
CA VAL A 267 1.18 25.86 -5.94
C VAL A 267 0.86 27.25 -6.49
N GLN A 268 0.17 27.33 -7.63
CA GLN A 268 -0.19 28.62 -8.24
C GLN A 268 -1.28 29.38 -7.48
N ARG A 269 -2.17 28.71 -6.77
CA ARG A 269 -3.37 29.30 -6.18
C ARG A 269 -3.34 29.43 -4.66
N VAL A 270 -2.48 28.68 -4.00
CA VAL A 270 -2.35 28.66 -2.53
C VAL A 270 -0.94 29.10 -2.17
N PRO A 271 -0.73 30.28 -1.58
CA PRO A 271 0.57 30.71 -1.10
C PRO A 271 1.03 29.81 0.08
N ASP A 272 2.34 29.75 0.31
CA ASP A 272 2.97 29.03 1.43
C ASP A 272 2.45 27.58 1.54
N VAL A 273 2.46 26.87 0.41
CA VAL A 273 2.10 25.46 0.31
C VAL A 273 3.32 24.65 -0.13
N ASP A 274 3.49 23.49 0.46
CA ASP A 274 4.49 22.49 0.09
C ASP A 274 3.79 21.27 -0.51
N VAL A 275 4.11 20.91 -1.76
CA VAL A 275 3.59 19.72 -2.45
C VAL A 275 4.64 18.63 -2.39
N VAL A 276 4.43 17.67 -1.52
CA VAL A 276 5.41 16.68 -1.09
C VAL A 276 5.54 15.50 -2.05
N GLY A 277 6.68 14.80 -1.99
CA GLY A 277 6.99 13.60 -2.76
C GLY A 277 7.55 13.87 -4.15
N ASP A 278 8.14 12.84 -4.76
CA ASP A 278 8.79 12.93 -6.08
C ASP A 278 7.78 13.36 -7.17
N PRO A 279 8.06 14.41 -7.92
CA PRO A 279 7.16 14.87 -8.98
C PRO A 279 7.08 13.92 -10.18
N VAL A 280 8.06 13.04 -10.36
CA VAL A 280 8.22 12.18 -11.54
C VAL A 280 8.06 10.71 -11.20
N ARG A 281 8.88 10.20 -10.28
CA ARG A 281 8.89 8.77 -9.89
C ARG A 281 7.87 8.49 -8.78
N ARG A 282 6.60 8.41 -9.15
CA ARG A 282 5.47 8.27 -8.24
C ARG A 282 4.36 7.39 -8.79
N VAL A 283 3.50 6.91 -7.92
CA VAL A 283 2.22 6.33 -8.34
C VAL A 283 1.31 7.41 -8.95
N PRO A 284 0.44 7.03 -9.90
CA PRO A 284 -0.29 8.03 -10.69
C PRO A 284 -1.39 8.77 -9.94
N HIS A 285 -1.87 8.26 -8.81
CA HIS A 285 -3.14 8.64 -8.20
C HIS A 285 -3.03 9.36 -6.85
N LEU A 286 -1.84 9.46 -6.26
CA LEU A 286 -1.63 10.09 -4.95
C LEU A 286 -0.90 11.41 -5.05
N LEU A 287 -1.32 12.34 -4.20
CA LEU A 287 -0.66 13.62 -3.96
C LEU A 287 -0.88 14.03 -2.51
N THR A 288 0.18 14.46 -1.85
CA THR A 288 0.11 15.12 -0.54
C THR A 288 0.65 16.54 -0.64
N PHE A 289 -0.04 17.46 0.00
CA PHE A 289 0.45 18.83 0.19
C PHE A 289 0.22 19.28 1.62
N SER A 290 1.01 20.25 2.08
CA SER A 290 0.89 20.88 3.39
C SER A 290 0.77 22.38 3.22
N ALA A 291 -0.16 23.03 3.92
CA ALA A 291 -0.35 24.47 3.89
C ALA A 291 0.10 25.08 5.23
N LEU A 292 1.01 26.05 5.18
CA LEU A 292 1.52 26.71 6.36
C LEU A 292 0.41 27.52 7.06
N TYR A 293 0.39 27.54 8.39
CA TYR A 293 -0.61 28.18 9.24
C TYR A 293 -2.05 27.65 9.05
N VAL A 294 -2.18 26.39 8.64
CA VAL A 294 -3.46 25.71 8.49
C VAL A 294 -3.48 24.48 9.41
N ASP A 295 -4.59 24.28 10.08
CA ASP A 295 -4.87 23.02 10.78
C ASP A 295 -5.40 21.98 9.78
N GLY A 296 -4.79 20.79 9.74
CA GLY A 296 -5.12 19.75 8.77
C GLY A 296 -6.52 19.16 8.97
N GLU A 297 -6.98 19.05 10.22
CA GLU A 297 -8.33 18.57 10.54
C GLU A 297 -9.38 19.59 10.10
N ALA A 298 -9.17 20.87 10.43
CA ALA A 298 -10.04 21.96 9.98
C ALA A 298 -10.12 22.00 8.44
N LEU A 299 -8.98 21.85 7.75
CA LEU A 299 -8.95 21.82 6.29
C LEU A 299 -9.72 20.62 5.72
N THR A 300 -9.57 19.45 6.31
CA THR A 300 -10.30 18.24 5.90
C THR A 300 -11.82 18.41 6.08
N LEU A 301 -12.25 18.98 7.22
CA LEU A 301 -13.68 19.24 7.51
C LEU A 301 -14.30 20.28 6.56
N GLU A 302 -13.57 21.35 6.25
CA GLU A 302 -14.06 22.36 5.30
C GLU A 302 -14.11 21.84 3.86
N LEU A 303 -13.15 20.99 3.46
CA LEU A 303 -13.18 20.32 2.16
C LEU A 303 -14.34 19.33 2.07
N ASP A 304 -14.66 18.58 3.15
CA ASP A 304 -15.82 17.68 3.19
C ASP A 304 -17.14 18.45 3.02
N LYS A 305 -17.30 19.62 3.66
CA LYS A 305 -18.44 20.51 3.42
C LYS A 305 -18.52 20.97 1.96
N GLY A 306 -17.38 21.13 1.30
CA GLY A 306 -17.27 21.41 -0.15
C GLY A 306 -17.54 20.20 -1.05
N GLY A 307 -17.81 19.03 -0.46
CA GLY A 307 -18.06 17.77 -1.17
C GLY A 307 -16.81 17.04 -1.64
N PHE A 308 -15.67 17.23 -0.93
CA PHE A 308 -14.41 16.54 -1.18
C PHE A 308 -13.98 15.71 0.04
N ALA A 309 -14.20 14.40 -0.02
CA ALA A 309 -13.61 13.47 0.93
C ALA A 309 -12.10 13.36 0.65
N VAL A 310 -11.29 13.75 1.62
CA VAL A 310 -9.82 13.71 1.58
C VAL A 310 -9.30 13.17 2.90
N ALA A 311 -8.04 12.74 2.95
CA ALA A 311 -7.41 12.31 4.19
C ALA A 311 -6.38 13.34 4.67
N SER A 312 -6.15 13.44 5.97
CA SER A 312 -4.95 14.08 6.53
C SER A 312 -3.94 13.00 6.94
N GLY A 313 -2.63 13.33 6.91
CA GLY A 313 -1.58 12.37 7.28
C GLY A 313 -1.65 11.91 8.75
N SER A 314 -2.29 12.69 9.63
CA SER A 314 -2.58 12.30 11.02
C SER A 314 -3.68 11.24 11.16
N ALA A 315 -4.51 11.04 10.12
CA ALA A 315 -5.67 10.14 10.16
C ALA A 315 -5.31 8.63 10.04
N CYS A 316 -4.05 8.28 9.83
CA CYS A 316 -3.61 6.86 9.80
C CYS A 316 -3.49 6.23 11.20
N SER A 317 -3.60 7.01 12.27
CA SER A 317 -3.72 6.51 13.63
C SER A 317 -5.09 6.91 14.19
N ALA A 318 -5.82 5.96 14.77
CA ALA A 318 -7.13 6.21 15.41
C ALA A 318 -7.04 7.17 16.63
N SER A 319 -5.84 7.70 16.92
CA SER A 319 -5.55 8.75 17.90
C SER A 319 -4.83 9.89 17.17
N SER A 320 -5.56 10.94 16.83
CA SER A 320 -5.17 12.06 15.98
C SER A 320 -4.11 13.03 16.55
N GLU A 321 -3.38 12.67 17.59
CA GLU A 321 -2.46 13.59 18.28
C GLU A 321 -1.02 13.60 17.72
N HIS A 322 -0.67 12.72 16.80
CA HIS A 322 0.70 12.65 16.30
C HIS A 322 0.77 13.02 14.81
N PRO A 323 1.73 13.89 14.43
CA PRO A 323 1.97 14.24 13.04
C PRO A 323 2.40 13.00 12.23
N SER A 324 2.21 13.05 10.90
CA SER A 324 2.66 11.99 9.99
C SER A 324 4.15 11.69 10.18
N HIS A 325 4.48 10.44 10.52
CA HIS A 325 5.87 9.99 10.62
C HIS A 325 6.58 10.04 9.26
N VAL A 326 5.83 9.88 8.16
CA VAL A 326 6.35 9.95 6.78
C VAL A 326 6.84 11.38 6.50
N LEU A 327 5.98 12.39 6.70
CA LEU A 327 6.36 13.79 6.47
C LEU A 327 7.48 14.23 7.41
N ALA A 328 7.45 13.80 8.68
CA ALA A 328 8.50 14.07 9.64
C ALA A 328 9.85 13.48 9.21
N ALA A 329 9.86 12.23 8.73
CA ALA A 329 11.08 11.57 8.25
C ALA A 329 11.65 12.23 6.98
N MET A 330 10.80 12.79 6.13
CA MET A 330 11.19 13.55 4.93
C MET A 330 11.65 14.97 5.22
N GLY A 331 11.48 15.46 6.48
CA GLY A 331 11.76 16.86 6.82
C GLY A 331 10.76 17.84 6.20
N ALA A 332 9.58 17.36 5.79
CA ALA A 332 8.50 18.16 5.22
C ALA A 332 7.60 18.76 6.31
N LEU A 333 6.79 19.75 5.93
CA LEU A 333 5.83 20.38 6.84
C LEU A 333 4.76 19.34 7.27
N THR A 334 4.71 19.06 8.57
CA THR A 334 3.83 18.04 9.15
C THR A 334 2.43 18.52 9.53
N HIS A 335 2.24 19.85 9.58
CA HIS A 335 0.96 20.49 9.89
C HIS A 335 0.25 20.94 8.61
N GLY A 336 -1.08 21.01 8.65
CA GLY A 336 -1.88 21.46 7.51
C GLY A 336 -1.78 20.56 6.30
N ASN A 337 -1.46 19.28 6.51
CA ASN A 337 -1.32 18.33 5.40
C ASN A 337 -2.68 17.74 5.01
N VAL A 338 -2.83 17.56 3.70
CA VAL A 338 -3.95 16.85 3.07
C VAL A 338 -3.40 15.89 2.03
N ARG A 339 -3.89 14.66 2.05
CA ARG A 339 -3.62 13.65 1.04
C ARG A 339 -4.83 13.50 0.12
N LEU A 340 -4.57 13.61 -1.17
CA LEU A 340 -5.53 13.37 -2.24
C LEU A 340 -5.25 12.02 -2.89
N GLY A 341 -6.26 11.18 -2.99
CA GLY A 341 -6.19 9.92 -3.71
C GLY A 341 -7.26 9.90 -4.80
N LEU A 342 -6.86 9.91 -6.06
CA LEU A 342 -7.78 9.84 -7.19
C LEU A 342 -8.33 8.43 -7.36
N THR A 343 -9.63 8.32 -7.60
CA THR A 343 -10.27 7.05 -7.94
C THR A 343 -10.20 6.80 -9.45
N TRP A 344 -10.52 5.59 -9.88
CA TRP A 344 -10.62 5.24 -11.29
C TRP A 344 -11.71 6.01 -12.06
N THR A 345 -12.61 6.71 -11.35
CA THR A 345 -13.70 7.53 -11.93
C THR A 345 -13.43 9.03 -11.83
N THR A 346 -12.34 9.48 -11.22
CA THR A 346 -12.07 10.90 -11.04
C THR A 346 -11.91 11.61 -12.38
N THR A 347 -12.55 12.78 -12.51
CA THR A 347 -12.63 13.55 -13.74
C THR A 347 -11.87 14.89 -13.65
N ALA A 348 -11.47 15.46 -14.79
CA ALA A 348 -10.85 16.78 -14.85
C ALA A 348 -11.75 17.88 -14.25
N SER A 349 -13.08 17.78 -14.44
CA SER A 349 -14.03 18.73 -13.84
C SER A 349 -14.02 18.72 -12.31
N GLU A 350 -13.81 17.54 -11.69
CA GLU A 350 -13.66 17.44 -10.23
C GLU A 350 -12.36 18.10 -9.76
N ILE A 351 -11.27 17.95 -10.53
CA ILE A 351 -9.99 18.62 -10.26
C ILE A 351 -10.14 20.14 -10.34
N ASP A 352 -10.76 20.66 -11.40
CA ASP A 352 -11.01 22.10 -11.56
C ASP A 352 -11.86 22.65 -10.40
N ARG A 353 -12.91 21.91 -9.99
CA ARG A 353 -13.75 22.28 -8.86
C ARG A 353 -12.94 22.31 -7.56
N PHE A 354 -12.09 21.31 -7.31
CA PHE A 354 -11.22 21.26 -6.15
C PHE A 354 -10.29 22.47 -6.10
N LEU A 355 -9.59 22.77 -7.20
CA LEU A 355 -8.67 23.88 -7.32
C LEU A 355 -9.36 25.25 -7.17
N ASN A 356 -10.65 25.36 -7.41
CA ASN A 356 -11.42 26.59 -7.18
C ASN A 356 -11.91 26.72 -5.72
N VAL A 357 -12.17 25.62 -5.04
CA VAL A 357 -12.68 25.59 -3.66
C VAL A 357 -11.56 25.72 -2.62
N LEU A 358 -10.39 25.15 -2.90
CA LEU A 358 -9.26 25.10 -1.96
C LEU A 358 -8.76 26.47 -1.50
N PRO A 359 -8.49 27.48 -2.37
CA PRO A 359 -7.90 28.75 -1.93
C PRO A 359 -8.76 29.52 -0.92
N PRO A 360 -10.07 29.74 -1.11
CA PRO A 360 -10.88 30.46 -0.13
C PRO A 360 -11.01 29.69 1.21
N ILE A 361 -10.99 28.36 1.21
CA ILE A 361 -10.98 27.55 2.44
C ILE A 361 -9.69 27.81 3.22
N VAL A 362 -8.53 27.68 2.56
CA VAL A 362 -7.22 27.94 3.19
C VAL A 362 -7.13 29.37 3.75
N ALA A 363 -7.56 30.38 2.97
CA ALA A 363 -7.59 31.76 3.41
C ALA A 363 -8.50 31.96 4.64
N GLY A 364 -9.68 31.33 4.65
CA GLY A 364 -10.60 31.37 5.77
C GLY A 364 -10.02 30.81 7.06
N ILE A 365 -9.35 29.64 6.98
CA ILE A 365 -8.70 29.02 8.15
C ILE A 365 -7.56 29.89 8.65
N ARG A 366 -6.70 30.42 7.78
CA ARG A 366 -5.60 31.34 8.14
C ARG A 366 -6.10 32.60 8.85
N ALA A 367 -7.21 33.17 8.40
CA ALA A 367 -7.80 34.35 9.03
C ALA A 367 -8.21 34.08 10.50
N THR A 368 -8.61 32.86 10.86
CA THR A 368 -8.97 32.49 12.25
C THR A 368 -7.79 32.47 13.19
N VAL A 369 -6.57 32.27 12.69
CA VAL A 369 -5.32 32.27 13.48
C VAL A 369 -4.49 33.54 13.32
N GLY A 370 -5.04 34.55 12.62
CA GLY A 370 -4.38 35.84 12.41
C GLY A 370 -3.21 35.82 11.42
N ALA A 371 -3.12 34.75 10.60
CA ALA A 371 -2.16 34.62 9.52
C ALA A 371 -2.85 35.06 8.21
N SER A 372 -2.36 36.09 7.56
CA SER A 372 -2.91 36.63 6.30
C SER A 372 -1.96 36.38 5.14
#